data_a52aa745bf4f728f9c72efe6fc31abf9
#
_entry.id   a52aa745bf4f728f9c72efe6fc31abf9
#
_cell.length_a   1.000
_cell.length_b   1.000
_cell.length_c   1.000
_cell.angle_alpha   90.00
_cell.angle_beta   90.00
_cell.angle_gamma   90.00
#
_symmetry.space_group_name_H-M   'P 1'
#
loop_
_entity.id
_entity.type
_entity.pdbx_description
1 polymer ?
#
loop_
_entity_poly.entity_id
_entity_poly.type
_entity_poly.pdbx_seq_one_letter_code
_entity_poly.pdbx_strand_id
1 'polypeptide(L)'
;MKNQDVQFNFEESGIQMYVESGWVKAKGTTLGADNGLGVAAIMGILESSEIAHPKIEALFTIDEETGMTGALNLSDSILNGKILLNLDTEEDDEICIGCAGGIDITISNKFHLETPRADQSFLKITIDGLTGGHSGAEIHKGLGNANKILFSVLAEISTLCSLNICEISGGGLRNAIPRECSATIAIDNNKIAEVQKLISQFELQKQKDFKSTDPNFSLESIIVDSENLQLNSSDSSLLINAINDCPNGVYNMSNSIDGLVETSNNLANIQFKDSELLLTCLTRSSIEISKMELSEKISNIFTKIGYKLSLIHI
;
A
#
# COMPACT_ATOMS: atom_id res chain seq x y z
N MET A 1 -5.50 -8.07 -11.93
CA MET A 1 -6.57 -7.49 -11.09
C MET A 1 -7.65 -6.88 -11.98
N LYS A 2 -8.85 -6.59 -11.46
CA LYS A 2 -9.94 -5.90 -12.18
C LYS A 2 -10.40 -4.68 -11.39
N ASN A 3 -11.01 -3.71 -12.07
CA ASN A 3 -11.68 -2.59 -11.40
C ASN A 3 -12.88 -3.11 -10.59
N GLN A 4 -13.25 -2.40 -9.52
CA GLN A 4 -14.32 -2.86 -8.60
C GLN A 4 -15.69 -2.96 -9.28
N ASP A 5 -15.97 -2.08 -10.22
CA ASP A 5 -17.22 -2.00 -11.00
C ASP A 5 -17.27 -2.98 -12.18
N VAL A 6 -16.18 -3.69 -12.49
CA VAL A 6 -16.09 -4.60 -13.62
C VAL A 6 -16.40 -6.04 -13.19
N GLN A 7 -17.38 -6.66 -13.87
CA GLN A 7 -17.63 -8.09 -13.76
C GLN A 7 -16.69 -8.83 -14.73
N PHE A 8 -15.71 -9.54 -14.19
CA PHE A 8 -14.72 -10.30 -14.97
C PHE A 8 -14.31 -11.58 -14.23
N ASN A 9 -14.29 -12.69 -14.92
CA ASN A 9 -13.82 -13.98 -14.42
C ASN A 9 -12.52 -14.36 -15.12
N PHE A 10 -11.41 -14.36 -14.39
CA PHE A 10 -10.08 -14.68 -14.94
C PHE A 10 -9.90 -16.15 -15.31
N GLU A 11 -10.73 -17.06 -14.78
CA GLU A 11 -10.67 -18.48 -15.10
C GLU A 11 -11.36 -18.82 -16.44
N GLU A 12 -12.33 -17.99 -16.85
CA GLU A 12 -13.17 -18.23 -18.03
C GLU A 12 -12.89 -17.26 -19.18
N SER A 13 -12.32 -16.10 -18.90
CA SER A 13 -12.20 -15.01 -19.87
C SER A 13 -10.75 -14.58 -20.04
N GLY A 14 -10.30 -14.49 -21.29
CA GLY A 14 -9.03 -13.84 -21.64
C GLY A 14 -9.09 -12.32 -21.49
N ILE A 15 -7.94 -11.70 -21.27
CA ILE A 15 -7.81 -10.24 -21.16
C ILE A 15 -8.28 -9.58 -22.47
N GLN A 16 -9.22 -8.63 -22.34
CA GLN A 16 -9.72 -7.86 -23.50
C GLN A 16 -8.75 -6.71 -23.81
N MET A 17 -7.84 -6.95 -24.74
CA MET A 17 -6.85 -5.97 -25.17
C MET A 17 -7.37 -5.09 -26.29
N TYR A 18 -6.91 -3.84 -26.33
CA TYR A 18 -7.14 -2.89 -27.41
C TYR A 18 -5.93 -1.96 -27.60
N VAL A 19 -5.81 -1.36 -28.79
CA VAL A 19 -4.74 -0.40 -29.10
C VAL A 19 -5.32 0.99 -29.10
N GLU A 20 -4.71 1.89 -28.34
CA GLU A 20 -5.07 3.31 -28.30
C GLU A 20 -3.82 4.17 -28.20
N SER A 21 -3.67 5.11 -29.13
CA SER A 21 -2.53 6.05 -29.18
C SER A 21 -1.16 5.37 -29.17
N GLY A 22 -1.03 4.21 -29.81
CA GLY A 22 0.21 3.44 -29.87
C GLY A 22 0.46 2.51 -28.67
N TRP A 23 -0.43 2.48 -27.70
CA TRP A 23 -0.34 1.63 -26.53
C TRP A 23 -1.31 0.45 -26.59
N VAL A 24 -0.86 -0.73 -26.17
CA VAL A 24 -1.73 -1.88 -25.87
C VAL A 24 -2.27 -1.73 -24.47
N LYS A 25 -3.59 -1.71 -24.33
CA LYS A 25 -4.31 -1.53 -23.06
C LYS A 25 -5.27 -2.68 -22.80
N ALA A 26 -5.63 -2.90 -21.54
CA ALA A 26 -6.68 -3.84 -21.14
C ALA A 26 -7.95 -3.12 -20.71
N LYS A 27 -9.10 -3.67 -21.05
CA LYS A 27 -10.41 -3.11 -20.72
C LYS A 27 -10.86 -3.58 -19.33
N GLY A 28 -10.78 -2.70 -18.35
CA GLY A 28 -11.30 -2.95 -16.98
C GLY A 28 -10.50 -3.94 -16.14
N THR A 29 -9.33 -4.38 -16.62
CA THR A 29 -8.41 -5.25 -15.90
C THR A 29 -6.98 -4.76 -16.04
N THR A 30 -6.05 -5.32 -15.25
CA THR A 30 -4.61 -5.23 -15.55
C THR A 30 -4.31 -5.99 -16.85
N LEU A 31 -3.26 -5.55 -17.58
CA LEU A 31 -2.87 -6.17 -18.84
C LEU A 31 -2.10 -7.49 -18.63
N GLY A 32 -1.28 -7.59 -17.58
CA GLY A 32 -0.40 -8.74 -17.33
C GLY A 32 0.83 -8.76 -18.24
N ALA A 33 1.25 -7.59 -18.77
CA ALA A 33 2.46 -7.48 -19.59
C ALA A 33 3.73 -7.57 -18.75
N ASP A 34 3.62 -7.29 -17.48
CA ASP A 34 4.62 -7.52 -16.44
C ASP A 34 4.39 -8.91 -15.79
N ASN A 35 5.26 -9.91 -16.02
CA ASN A 35 6.32 -9.86 -17.03
C ASN A 35 6.03 -10.79 -18.24
N GLY A 36 4.84 -10.70 -18.77
CA GLY A 36 4.44 -11.46 -19.98
C GLY A 36 5.30 -11.16 -21.20
N LEU A 37 5.87 -9.94 -21.32
CA LEU A 37 6.78 -9.59 -22.42
C LEU A 37 8.11 -10.32 -22.32
N GLY A 38 8.70 -10.42 -21.13
CA GLY A 38 9.94 -11.20 -20.91
C GLY A 38 9.73 -12.67 -21.18
N VAL A 39 8.61 -13.25 -20.76
CA VAL A 39 8.23 -14.64 -21.09
C VAL A 39 8.14 -14.83 -22.62
N ALA A 40 7.44 -13.94 -23.33
CA ALA A 40 7.30 -14.02 -24.78
C ALA A 40 8.64 -13.87 -25.50
N ALA A 41 9.54 -12.99 -25.05
CA ALA A 41 10.88 -12.82 -25.61
C ALA A 41 11.73 -14.10 -25.48
N ILE A 42 11.73 -14.72 -24.30
CA ILE A 42 12.44 -15.98 -24.03
C ILE A 42 11.90 -17.08 -24.97
N MET A 43 10.57 -17.24 -25.04
CA MET A 43 9.93 -18.24 -25.90
C MET A 43 10.26 -18.00 -27.38
N GLY A 44 10.22 -16.76 -27.84
CA GLY A 44 10.55 -16.38 -29.21
C GLY A 44 12.00 -16.70 -29.58
N ILE A 45 12.95 -16.50 -28.68
CA ILE A 45 14.35 -16.85 -28.88
C ILE A 45 14.50 -18.41 -28.99
N LEU A 46 13.86 -19.14 -28.07
CA LEU A 46 13.95 -20.62 -28.04
C LEU A 46 13.29 -21.26 -29.24
N GLU A 47 12.23 -20.67 -29.79
CA GLU A 47 11.54 -21.19 -31.01
C GLU A 47 12.27 -20.82 -32.30
N SER A 48 13.05 -19.73 -32.30
CA SER A 48 13.69 -19.23 -33.53
C SER A 48 14.84 -20.10 -33.99
N SER A 49 14.86 -20.44 -35.27
CA SER A 49 16.02 -21.07 -35.97
C SER A 49 16.98 -20.02 -36.56
N GLU A 50 16.63 -18.75 -36.56
CA GLU A 50 17.40 -17.68 -37.23
C GLU A 50 18.21 -16.81 -36.24
N ILE A 51 17.79 -16.78 -34.96
CA ILE A 51 18.50 -16.01 -33.92
C ILE A 51 19.68 -16.84 -33.42
N ALA A 52 20.90 -16.38 -33.70
CA ALA A 52 22.12 -16.99 -33.17
C ALA A 52 22.24 -16.71 -31.67
N HIS A 53 22.34 -17.77 -30.88
CA HIS A 53 22.52 -17.67 -29.43
C HIS A 53 23.42 -18.76 -28.87
N PRO A 54 24.12 -18.54 -27.72
CA PRO A 54 24.81 -19.59 -26.99
C PRO A 54 23.81 -20.56 -26.37
N LYS A 55 24.30 -21.52 -25.60
CA LYS A 55 23.44 -22.39 -24.79
C LYS A 55 22.64 -21.53 -23.80
N ILE A 56 21.32 -21.65 -23.82
CA ILE A 56 20.38 -20.92 -23.00
C ILE A 56 19.72 -21.89 -22.02
N GLU A 57 19.55 -21.42 -20.78
CA GLU A 57 18.69 -22.01 -19.76
C GLU A 57 17.59 -20.99 -19.46
N ALA A 58 16.33 -21.31 -19.78
CA ALA A 58 15.20 -20.43 -19.51
C ALA A 58 14.64 -20.73 -18.12
N LEU A 59 14.61 -19.73 -17.26
CA LEU A 59 14.04 -19.84 -15.92
C LEU A 59 12.73 -19.04 -15.86
N PHE A 60 11.65 -19.72 -15.50
CA PHE A 60 10.36 -19.10 -15.20
C PHE A 60 10.01 -19.40 -13.75
N THR A 61 9.80 -18.36 -12.96
CA THR A 61 9.36 -18.49 -11.58
C THR A 61 7.87 -18.18 -11.45
N ILE A 62 7.26 -18.58 -10.36
CA ILE A 62 5.87 -18.30 -10.04
C ILE A 62 5.80 -17.32 -8.86
N ASP A 63 4.66 -16.63 -8.75
CA ASP A 63 4.26 -15.91 -7.57
C ASP A 63 5.20 -14.73 -7.21
N GLU A 64 5.71 -14.03 -8.23
CA GLU A 64 6.56 -12.86 -8.05
C GLU A 64 5.81 -11.75 -7.31
N GLU A 65 4.61 -11.40 -7.78
CA GLU A 65 3.77 -10.30 -7.32
C GLU A 65 3.24 -10.46 -5.88
N THR A 66 3.20 -11.67 -5.35
CA THR A 66 2.59 -11.95 -4.05
C THR A 66 3.57 -12.44 -3.00
N GLY A 67 4.84 -12.69 -3.36
CA GLY A 67 5.84 -13.08 -2.37
C GLY A 67 7.05 -13.83 -2.92
N MET A 68 7.26 -13.88 -4.24
CA MET A 68 8.44 -14.48 -4.88
C MET A 68 8.70 -15.95 -4.47
N THR A 69 7.65 -16.72 -4.17
CA THR A 69 7.78 -18.08 -3.63
C THR A 69 8.57 -18.99 -4.57
N GLY A 70 8.44 -18.85 -5.89
CA GLY A 70 9.21 -19.59 -6.87
C GLY A 70 10.71 -19.28 -6.81
N ALA A 71 11.08 -17.99 -6.71
CA ALA A 71 12.47 -17.56 -6.61
C ALA A 71 13.11 -17.97 -5.28
N LEU A 72 12.41 -17.78 -4.16
CA LEU A 72 12.89 -18.10 -2.80
C LEU A 72 13.11 -19.61 -2.58
N ASN A 73 12.40 -20.46 -3.29
CA ASN A 73 12.53 -21.92 -3.19
C ASN A 73 13.36 -22.52 -4.31
N LEU A 74 14.06 -21.70 -5.11
CA LEU A 74 14.94 -22.18 -6.16
C LEU A 74 16.15 -22.90 -5.54
N SER A 75 16.45 -24.09 -6.05
CA SER A 75 17.63 -24.85 -5.61
C SER A 75 18.88 -24.33 -6.29
N ASP A 76 19.98 -24.21 -5.53
CA ASP A 76 21.29 -23.70 -5.98
C ASP A 76 21.89 -24.53 -7.16
N SER A 77 21.43 -25.75 -7.36
CA SER A 77 21.98 -26.68 -8.37
C SER A 77 21.17 -26.79 -9.68
N ILE A 78 20.06 -26.05 -9.80
CA ILE A 78 19.18 -26.16 -10.98
C ILE A 78 19.81 -25.55 -12.22
N LEU A 79 20.53 -24.43 -12.09
CA LEU A 79 21.09 -23.67 -13.19
C LEU A 79 22.59 -23.91 -13.34
N ASN A 80 23.08 -23.97 -14.58
CA ASN A 80 24.48 -24.05 -14.93
C ASN A 80 25.00 -22.75 -15.57
N GLY A 81 24.12 -21.84 -15.95
CA GLY A 81 24.43 -20.54 -16.52
C GLY A 81 25.28 -19.70 -15.57
N LYS A 82 26.23 -18.94 -16.13
CA LYS A 82 27.11 -18.01 -15.37
C LYS A 82 26.72 -16.56 -15.58
N ILE A 83 25.82 -16.29 -16.50
CA ILE A 83 25.32 -14.96 -16.83
C ILE A 83 23.81 -15.04 -16.71
N LEU A 84 23.22 -14.21 -15.84
CA LEU A 84 21.80 -14.06 -15.70
C LEU A 84 21.36 -12.77 -16.41
N LEU A 85 20.41 -12.92 -17.34
CA LEU A 85 19.69 -11.80 -17.94
C LEU A 85 18.28 -11.78 -17.37
N ASN A 86 18.03 -10.88 -16.44
CA ASN A 86 16.70 -10.69 -15.90
C ASN A 86 15.92 -9.76 -16.83
N LEU A 87 14.83 -10.26 -17.42
CA LEU A 87 13.96 -9.51 -18.33
C LEU A 87 12.74 -8.88 -17.59
N ASP A 88 12.73 -9.00 -16.28
CA ASP A 88 11.73 -8.38 -15.42
C ASP A 88 12.13 -6.93 -15.10
N THR A 89 11.91 -6.05 -16.08
CA THR A 89 12.24 -4.62 -16.01
C THR A 89 11.17 -3.79 -16.68
N GLU A 90 10.88 -2.61 -16.15
CA GLU A 90 9.86 -1.69 -16.66
C GLU A 90 10.46 -0.66 -17.65
N GLU A 91 11.74 -0.34 -17.50
CA GLU A 91 12.43 0.65 -18.33
C GLU A 91 13.10 -0.02 -19.53
N ASP A 92 12.90 0.54 -20.72
CA ASP A 92 13.37 -0.03 -22.00
C ASP A 92 14.75 0.48 -22.42
N ASP A 93 15.30 1.51 -21.75
CA ASP A 93 16.57 2.15 -22.05
C ASP A 93 17.59 2.06 -20.90
N GLU A 94 17.28 1.33 -19.81
CA GLU A 94 18.14 1.17 -18.65
C GLU A 94 18.51 -0.29 -18.36
N ILE A 95 19.65 -0.51 -17.75
CA ILE A 95 20.07 -1.80 -17.19
C ILE A 95 20.24 -1.64 -15.70
N CYS A 96 19.32 -2.25 -14.92
CA CYS A 96 19.43 -2.29 -13.47
C CYS A 96 20.50 -3.30 -13.04
N ILE A 97 21.46 -2.84 -12.23
CA ILE A 97 22.55 -3.69 -11.70
C ILE A 97 22.40 -3.99 -10.20
N GLY A 98 21.30 -3.60 -9.60
CA GLY A 98 21.00 -3.83 -8.18
C GLY A 98 19.59 -3.42 -7.83
N CYS A 99 19.15 -3.81 -6.64
CA CYS A 99 17.87 -3.41 -6.07
C CYS A 99 18.00 -3.07 -4.58
N ALA A 100 17.04 -2.31 -4.07
CA ALA A 100 16.92 -2.09 -2.64
C ALA A 100 16.38 -3.35 -1.96
N GLY A 101 16.89 -3.65 -0.77
CA GLY A 101 16.28 -4.66 0.09
C GLY A 101 15.01 -4.14 0.75
N GLY A 102 14.11 -5.05 1.15
CA GLY A 102 12.86 -4.71 1.81
C GLY A 102 12.65 -5.47 3.13
N ILE A 103 11.78 -4.94 3.97
CA ILE A 103 11.21 -5.64 5.13
C ILE A 103 9.71 -5.43 5.13
N ASP A 104 8.98 -6.52 5.03
CA ASP A 104 7.55 -6.56 5.28
C ASP A 104 7.29 -6.56 6.78
N ILE A 105 6.58 -5.55 7.25
CA ILE A 105 6.17 -5.42 8.65
C ILE A 105 4.67 -5.68 8.71
N THR A 106 4.28 -6.74 9.39
CA THR A 106 2.86 -7.02 9.67
C THR A 106 2.59 -6.79 11.15
N ILE A 107 1.66 -5.90 11.45
CA ILE A 107 1.20 -5.56 12.78
C ILE A 107 -0.21 -6.09 12.96
N SER A 108 -0.48 -6.75 14.06
CA SER A 108 -1.80 -7.27 14.39
C SER A 108 -2.15 -7.09 15.86
N ASN A 109 -3.44 -6.91 16.12
CA ASN A 109 -3.97 -6.91 17.47
C ASN A 109 -5.42 -7.40 17.49
N LYS A 110 -5.87 -7.87 18.65
CA LYS A 110 -7.27 -8.21 18.90
C LYS A 110 -7.77 -7.41 20.10
N PHE A 111 -8.90 -6.74 19.91
CA PHE A 111 -9.46 -5.82 20.90
C PHE A 111 -10.69 -6.38 21.58
N HIS A 112 -10.98 -5.85 22.77
CA HIS A 112 -12.31 -5.93 23.37
C HIS A 112 -13.15 -4.77 22.85
N LEU A 113 -14.31 -5.09 22.29
CA LEU A 113 -15.22 -4.10 21.75
C LEU A 113 -16.32 -3.77 22.77
N GLU A 114 -16.83 -2.54 22.69
CA GLU A 114 -17.90 -2.02 23.51
C GLU A 114 -19.14 -1.73 22.69
N THR A 115 -20.30 -1.81 23.31
CA THR A 115 -21.56 -1.34 22.69
C THR A 115 -21.57 0.17 22.68
N PRO A 116 -21.87 0.83 21.56
CA PRO A 116 -22.03 2.28 21.48
C PRO A 116 -23.09 2.78 22.44
N ARG A 117 -22.89 4.00 22.95
CA ARG A 117 -23.85 4.67 23.80
C ARG A 117 -25.03 5.22 22.97
N ALA A 118 -26.20 5.33 23.58
CA ALA A 118 -27.40 5.84 22.90
C ALA A 118 -27.30 7.32 22.48
N ASP A 119 -26.36 8.09 23.05
CA ASP A 119 -26.11 9.50 22.74
C ASP A 119 -25.01 9.70 21.69
N GLN A 120 -24.54 8.64 21.04
CA GLN A 120 -23.57 8.65 19.95
C GLN A 120 -24.25 8.48 18.60
N SER A 121 -23.65 9.07 17.57
CA SER A 121 -23.94 8.81 16.16
C SER A 121 -22.70 8.30 15.46
N PHE A 122 -22.93 7.57 14.36
CA PHE A 122 -21.86 7.02 13.55
C PHE A 122 -21.60 7.91 12.34
N LEU A 123 -20.33 8.21 12.13
CA LEU A 123 -19.86 8.99 11.01
C LEU A 123 -18.89 8.13 10.19
N LYS A 124 -19.25 7.85 8.95
CA LYS A 124 -18.31 7.23 7.99
C LYS A 124 -17.54 8.34 7.29
N ILE A 125 -16.22 8.26 7.38
CA ILE A 125 -15.26 9.16 6.74
C ILE A 125 -14.58 8.38 5.63
N THR A 126 -14.55 8.94 4.42
CA THR A 126 -13.97 8.27 3.25
C THR A 126 -12.99 9.21 2.56
N ILE A 127 -11.81 8.70 2.27
CA ILE A 127 -10.80 9.33 1.42
C ILE A 127 -10.77 8.58 0.11
N ASP A 128 -10.81 9.32 -1.00
CA ASP A 128 -10.80 8.80 -2.36
C ASP A 128 -10.10 9.78 -3.32
N GLY A 129 -9.94 9.36 -4.58
CA GLY A 129 -9.42 10.20 -5.66
C GLY A 129 -7.92 10.47 -5.61
N LEU A 130 -7.17 9.80 -4.73
CA LEU A 130 -5.71 9.88 -4.75
C LEU A 130 -5.15 9.08 -5.94
N THR A 131 -4.02 9.55 -6.46
CA THR A 131 -3.36 8.97 -7.63
C THR A 131 -2.84 7.56 -7.35
N GLY A 132 -2.29 7.35 -6.16
CA GLY A 132 -1.58 6.11 -5.83
C GLY A 132 -0.29 5.96 -6.62
N GLY A 133 0.37 4.82 -6.50
CA GLY A 133 1.61 4.54 -7.23
C GLY A 133 2.40 3.39 -6.62
N HIS A 134 3.51 3.02 -7.25
CA HIS A 134 4.42 2.00 -6.75
C HIS A 134 5.25 2.54 -5.59
N SER A 135 5.23 1.87 -4.44
CA SER A 135 5.87 2.34 -3.21
C SER A 135 7.42 2.34 -3.25
N GLY A 136 8.02 1.73 -4.24
CA GLY A 136 9.45 1.79 -4.51
C GLY A 136 9.78 2.88 -5.52
N ALA A 137 9.28 2.76 -6.75
CA ALA A 137 9.62 3.63 -7.86
C ALA A 137 9.04 5.05 -7.73
N GLU A 138 7.90 5.24 -7.05
CA GLU A 138 7.19 6.52 -7.04
C GLU A 138 7.07 7.17 -5.66
N ILE A 139 7.65 6.58 -4.62
CA ILE A 139 7.56 7.08 -3.24
C ILE A 139 8.10 8.51 -3.08
N HIS A 140 9.04 8.92 -3.93
CA HIS A 140 9.65 10.25 -3.96
C HIS A 140 8.75 11.34 -4.57
N LYS A 141 7.69 10.96 -5.27
CA LYS A 141 6.80 11.91 -5.96
C LYS A 141 5.89 12.71 -5.02
N GLY A 142 5.85 12.37 -3.74
CA GLY A 142 5.01 13.05 -2.75
C GLY A 142 3.52 12.78 -2.90
N LEU A 143 3.17 11.62 -3.48
CA LEU A 143 1.79 11.17 -3.63
C LEU A 143 1.12 10.96 -2.27
N GLY A 144 -0.16 11.27 -2.16
CA GLY A 144 -0.94 11.11 -0.95
C GLY A 144 -1.08 9.63 -0.55
N ASN A 145 -0.90 9.34 0.75
CA ASN A 145 -1.19 8.03 1.33
C ASN A 145 -2.52 8.13 2.09
N ALA A 146 -3.58 7.49 1.58
CA ALA A 146 -4.93 7.58 2.14
C ALA A 146 -4.99 7.18 3.62
N ASN A 147 -4.23 6.16 4.03
CA ASN A 147 -4.19 5.71 5.41
C ASN A 147 -3.64 6.81 6.34
N LYS A 148 -2.53 7.44 5.97
CA LYS A 148 -1.94 8.53 6.74
C LYS A 148 -2.82 9.76 6.81
N ILE A 149 -3.48 10.11 5.71
CA ILE A 149 -4.40 11.26 5.66
C ILE A 149 -5.62 11.00 6.55
N LEU A 150 -6.21 9.80 6.49
CA LEU A 150 -7.34 9.45 7.36
C LEU A 150 -6.97 9.58 8.84
N PHE A 151 -5.83 9.01 9.24
CA PHE A 151 -5.42 9.08 10.65
C PHE A 151 -5.01 10.48 11.10
N SER A 152 -4.56 11.33 10.18
CA SER A 152 -4.34 12.76 10.48
C SER A 152 -5.65 13.48 10.79
N VAL A 153 -6.70 13.26 10.00
CA VAL A 153 -8.01 13.88 10.30
C VAL A 153 -8.64 13.29 11.55
N LEU A 154 -8.48 11.98 11.83
CA LEU A 154 -8.95 11.39 13.09
C LEU A 154 -8.24 11.98 14.31
N ALA A 155 -6.95 12.29 14.21
CA ALA A 155 -6.21 12.97 15.27
C ALA A 155 -6.73 14.39 15.51
N GLU A 156 -7.03 15.16 14.45
CA GLU A 156 -7.65 16.47 14.59
C GLU A 156 -9.05 16.39 15.24
N ILE A 157 -9.89 15.42 14.82
CA ILE A 157 -11.20 15.18 15.46
C ILE A 157 -11.03 14.85 16.94
N SER A 158 -10.02 14.06 17.31
CA SER A 158 -9.73 13.72 18.71
C SER A 158 -9.40 14.93 19.59
N THR A 159 -8.99 16.06 19.01
CA THR A 159 -8.79 17.32 19.76
C THR A 159 -10.10 18.03 20.09
N LEU A 160 -11.17 17.78 19.34
CA LEU A 160 -12.49 18.38 19.53
C LEU A 160 -13.39 17.57 20.46
N CYS A 161 -13.32 16.23 20.35
CA CYS A 161 -14.17 15.32 21.09
C CYS A 161 -13.56 13.93 21.24
N SER A 162 -14.04 13.16 22.19
CA SER A 162 -13.76 11.73 22.24
C SER A 162 -14.39 11.05 21.02
N LEU A 163 -13.64 10.18 20.38
CA LEU A 163 -14.13 9.32 19.30
C LEU A 163 -13.81 7.84 19.58
N ASN A 164 -14.66 6.97 19.04
CA ASN A 164 -14.51 5.53 19.14
C ASN A 164 -14.49 4.94 17.72
N ILE A 165 -13.45 4.19 17.38
CA ILE A 165 -13.34 3.56 16.07
C ILE A 165 -14.19 2.30 16.02
N CYS A 166 -15.03 2.15 14.97
CA CYS A 166 -15.88 0.99 14.76
C CYS A 166 -15.31 0.07 13.67
N GLU A 167 -14.85 0.65 12.57
CA GLU A 167 -14.31 -0.08 11.42
C GLU A 167 -13.29 0.79 10.67
N ILE A 168 -12.28 0.17 10.09
CA ILE A 168 -11.32 0.82 9.19
C ILE A 168 -11.03 -0.11 8.03
N SER A 169 -10.97 0.44 6.82
CA SER A 169 -10.54 -0.27 5.63
C SER A 169 -9.76 0.67 4.71
N GLY A 170 -8.49 0.38 4.47
CA GLY A 170 -7.67 1.22 3.61
C GLY A 170 -6.46 0.49 3.03
N GLY A 171 -6.17 0.78 1.77
CA GLY A 171 -5.08 0.17 1.04
C GLY A 171 -5.32 -1.28 0.63
N GLY A 172 -4.24 -1.98 0.29
CA GLY A 172 -4.30 -3.35 -0.21
C GLY A 172 -2.93 -3.96 -0.37
N LEU A 173 -2.30 -3.78 -1.52
CA LEU A 173 -0.99 -4.34 -1.83
C LEU A 173 0.13 -3.61 -1.09
N ARG A 174 1.13 -4.35 -0.60
CA ARG A 174 2.27 -3.80 0.15
C ARG A 174 3.13 -2.85 -0.66
N ASN A 175 3.28 -3.13 -1.95
CA ASN A 175 4.06 -2.33 -2.89
C ASN A 175 3.26 -1.17 -3.54
N ALA A 176 2.01 -0.95 -3.16
CA ALA A 176 1.19 0.15 -3.65
C ALA A 176 0.97 1.23 -2.58
N ILE A 177 1.06 2.50 -2.96
CA ILE A 177 0.69 3.64 -2.13
C ILE A 177 -0.85 3.67 -2.05
N PRO A 178 -1.46 3.61 -0.85
CA PRO A 178 -2.92 3.58 -0.69
C PRO A 178 -3.58 4.83 -1.25
N ARG A 179 -4.53 4.65 -2.14
CA ARG A 179 -5.30 5.76 -2.76
C ARG A 179 -6.71 5.93 -2.20
N GLU A 180 -7.17 4.96 -1.41
CA GLU A 180 -8.49 4.96 -0.79
C GLU A 180 -8.37 4.48 0.66
N CYS A 181 -9.16 5.09 1.56
CA CYS A 181 -9.29 4.64 2.93
C CYS A 181 -10.61 5.12 3.52
N SER A 182 -11.24 4.31 4.34
CA SER A 182 -12.44 4.70 5.08
C SER A 182 -12.39 4.24 6.53
N ALA A 183 -13.03 5.02 7.40
CA ALA A 183 -13.31 4.62 8.77
C ALA A 183 -14.73 4.96 9.16
N THR A 184 -15.36 4.10 9.96
CA THR A 184 -16.57 4.42 10.71
C THR A 184 -16.19 4.69 12.14
N ILE A 185 -16.57 5.87 12.65
CA ILE A 185 -16.35 6.29 14.03
C ILE A 185 -17.65 6.60 14.71
N ALA A 186 -17.72 6.42 16.03
CA ALA A 186 -18.83 6.89 16.87
C ALA A 186 -18.35 8.10 17.69
N ILE A 187 -19.16 9.16 17.67
CA ILE A 187 -18.95 10.40 18.42
C ILE A 187 -20.25 10.87 19.03
N ASP A 188 -20.18 11.74 20.03
CA ASP A 188 -21.36 12.31 20.69
C ASP A 188 -22.21 13.12 19.69
N ASN A 189 -23.53 12.94 19.72
CA ASN A 189 -24.49 13.55 18.81
C ASN A 189 -24.34 15.07 18.68
N ASN A 190 -24.04 15.75 19.79
CA ASN A 190 -23.86 17.20 19.82
C ASN A 190 -22.55 17.69 19.15
N LYS A 191 -21.66 16.78 18.75
CA LYS A 191 -20.38 17.10 18.11
C LYS A 191 -20.38 16.91 16.59
N ILE A 192 -21.39 16.26 16.02
CA ILE A 192 -21.47 15.94 14.59
C ILE A 192 -21.21 17.17 13.70
N ALA A 193 -21.96 18.25 13.93
CA ALA A 193 -21.84 19.46 13.10
C ALA A 193 -20.45 20.13 13.17
N GLU A 194 -19.83 20.13 14.35
CA GLU A 194 -18.50 20.66 14.57
C GLU A 194 -17.44 19.81 13.86
N VAL A 195 -17.56 18.48 13.96
CA VAL A 195 -16.66 17.52 13.31
C VAL A 195 -16.80 17.58 11.79
N GLN A 196 -18.01 17.62 11.23
CA GLN A 196 -18.23 17.75 9.78
C GLN A 196 -17.63 19.07 9.24
N LYS A 197 -17.74 20.16 9.99
CA LYS A 197 -17.09 21.43 9.63
C LYS A 197 -15.57 21.31 9.61
N LEU A 198 -14.98 20.65 10.63
CA LEU A 198 -13.53 20.39 10.66
C LEU A 198 -13.09 19.57 9.44
N ILE A 199 -13.81 18.47 9.12
CA ILE A 199 -13.51 17.62 7.99
C ILE A 199 -13.53 18.42 6.67
N SER A 200 -14.54 19.28 6.47
CA SER A 200 -14.61 20.13 5.27
C SER A 200 -13.46 21.14 5.19
N GLN A 201 -13.01 21.69 6.32
CA GLN A 201 -11.86 22.59 6.36
C GLN A 201 -10.55 21.86 6.08
N PHE A 202 -10.39 20.67 6.63
CA PHE A 202 -9.25 19.79 6.37
C PHE A 202 -9.17 19.40 4.90
N GLU A 203 -10.30 19.01 4.29
CA GLU A 203 -10.38 18.69 2.87
C GLU A 203 -9.90 19.87 2.01
N LEU A 204 -10.44 21.07 2.21
CA LEU A 204 -10.06 22.26 1.46
C LEU A 204 -8.56 22.59 1.59
N GLN A 205 -7.96 22.32 2.73
CA GLN A 205 -6.53 22.50 2.92
C GLN A 205 -5.74 21.45 2.14
N LYS A 206 -6.14 20.18 2.25
CA LYS A 206 -5.46 19.07 1.56
C LYS A 206 -5.59 19.13 0.04
N GLN A 207 -6.71 19.60 -0.49
CA GLN A 207 -6.87 19.86 -1.93
C GLN A 207 -5.85 20.89 -2.46
N LYS A 208 -5.46 21.85 -1.63
CA LYS A 208 -4.38 22.80 -2.00
C LYS A 208 -3.01 22.14 -1.95
N ASP A 209 -2.75 21.36 -0.88
CA ASP A 209 -1.48 20.66 -0.68
C ASP A 209 -1.22 19.66 -1.82
N PHE A 210 -2.25 18.93 -2.23
CA PHE A 210 -2.19 17.87 -3.24
C PHE A 210 -2.55 18.30 -4.67
N LYS A 211 -2.69 19.59 -4.91
CA LYS A 211 -3.14 20.10 -6.22
C LYS A 211 -2.35 19.56 -7.41
N SER A 212 -1.05 19.33 -7.25
CA SER A 212 -0.15 18.86 -8.31
C SER A 212 0.00 17.35 -8.38
N THR A 213 -0.13 16.65 -7.25
CA THR A 213 0.11 15.21 -7.13
C THR A 213 -1.17 14.40 -7.20
N ASP A 214 -2.23 14.89 -6.55
CA ASP A 214 -3.50 14.17 -6.38
C ASP A 214 -4.70 15.12 -6.61
N PRO A 215 -4.87 15.63 -7.85
CA PRO A 215 -5.85 16.69 -8.14
C PRO A 215 -7.31 16.28 -7.93
N ASN A 216 -7.59 14.99 -7.87
CA ASN A 216 -8.94 14.44 -7.66
C ASN A 216 -9.22 14.08 -6.19
N PHE A 217 -8.30 14.42 -5.27
CA PHE A 217 -8.47 14.12 -3.85
C PHE A 217 -9.80 14.60 -3.31
N SER A 218 -10.52 13.73 -2.63
CA SER A 218 -11.75 14.02 -1.91
C SER A 218 -11.76 13.40 -0.51
N LEU A 219 -12.44 14.08 0.41
CA LEU A 219 -12.65 13.65 1.78
C LEU A 219 -14.10 13.88 2.15
N GLU A 220 -14.87 12.82 2.24
CA GLU A 220 -16.30 12.88 2.54
C GLU A 220 -16.62 12.36 3.93
N SER A 221 -17.67 12.89 4.54
CA SER A 221 -18.23 12.35 5.77
C SER A 221 -19.74 12.28 5.71
N ILE A 222 -20.29 11.10 6.02
CA ILE A 222 -21.73 10.85 6.03
C ILE A 222 -22.14 10.21 7.37
N ILE A 223 -23.28 10.61 7.87
CA ILE A 223 -23.91 9.93 9.02
C ILE A 223 -24.47 8.60 8.49
N VAL A 224 -24.17 7.52 9.19
CA VAL A 224 -24.61 6.17 8.85
C VAL A 224 -25.33 5.53 10.04
N ASP A 225 -26.27 4.66 9.75
CA ASP A 225 -26.79 3.74 10.75
C ASP A 225 -25.81 2.58 10.90
N SER A 226 -25.39 2.30 12.12
CA SER A 226 -24.46 1.20 12.40
C SER A 226 -24.88 0.51 13.69
N GLU A 227 -24.86 -0.81 13.66
CA GLU A 227 -24.99 -1.66 14.84
C GLU A 227 -23.62 -2.22 15.28
N ASN A 228 -22.54 -1.72 14.67
CA ASN A 228 -21.21 -2.21 14.95
C ASN A 228 -20.78 -1.88 16.38
N LEU A 229 -20.12 -2.83 17.01
CA LEU A 229 -19.36 -2.57 18.23
C LEU A 229 -18.20 -1.62 17.93
N GLN A 230 -17.67 -0.98 18.95
CA GLN A 230 -16.62 0.02 18.83
C GLN A 230 -15.43 -0.27 19.76
N LEU A 231 -14.25 0.25 19.40
CA LEU A 231 -13.15 0.36 20.34
C LEU A 231 -13.53 1.35 21.46
N ASN A 232 -13.04 1.13 22.67
CA ASN A 232 -13.10 2.18 23.68
C ASN A 232 -12.23 3.40 23.26
N SER A 233 -12.42 4.51 23.89
CA SER A 233 -11.74 5.76 23.53
C SER A 233 -10.23 5.71 23.76
N SER A 234 -9.75 4.95 24.74
CA SER A 234 -8.33 4.76 25.01
C SER A 234 -7.64 3.99 23.88
N ASP A 235 -8.20 2.86 23.49
CA ASP A 235 -7.67 2.04 22.39
C ASP A 235 -7.74 2.78 21.05
N SER A 236 -8.82 3.54 20.81
CA SER A 236 -8.96 4.40 19.64
C SER A 236 -7.85 5.45 19.59
N SER A 237 -7.58 6.13 20.70
CA SER A 237 -6.53 7.15 20.81
C SER A 237 -5.12 6.55 20.66
N LEU A 238 -4.86 5.37 21.25
CA LEU A 238 -3.58 4.68 21.10
C LEU A 238 -3.33 4.29 19.63
N LEU A 239 -4.34 3.75 18.95
CA LEU A 239 -4.24 3.39 17.54
C LEU A 239 -3.99 4.60 16.64
N ILE A 240 -4.75 5.69 16.85
CA ILE A 240 -4.60 6.94 16.10
C ILE A 240 -3.18 7.49 16.24
N ASN A 241 -2.68 7.58 17.47
CA ASN A 241 -1.34 8.11 17.74
C ASN A 241 -0.27 7.21 17.12
N ALA A 242 -0.35 5.89 17.29
CA ALA A 242 0.63 4.96 16.76
C ALA A 242 0.74 5.03 15.23
N ILE A 243 -0.39 5.16 14.52
CA ILE A 243 -0.37 5.27 13.05
C ILE A 243 0.14 6.64 12.61
N ASN A 244 -0.17 7.72 13.33
CA ASN A 244 0.39 9.02 13.02
C ASN A 244 1.90 9.09 13.27
N ASP A 245 2.39 8.45 14.32
CA ASP A 245 3.83 8.36 14.63
C ASP A 245 4.59 7.42 13.68
N CYS A 246 3.89 6.49 13.02
CA CYS A 246 4.49 5.56 12.07
C CYS A 246 5.07 6.32 10.86
N PRO A 247 6.38 6.23 10.59
CA PRO A 247 7.00 6.84 9.42
C PRO A 247 6.34 6.35 8.12
N ASN A 248 6.18 7.26 7.17
CA ASN A 248 5.67 6.94 5.83
C ASN A 248 6.28 7.87 4.78
N GLY A 249 6.49 7.37 3.56
CA GLY A 249 7.15 8.11 2.49
C GLY A 249 8.67 7.98 2.55
N VAL A 250 9.37 8.94 1.95
CA VAL A 250 10.83 9.00 1.96
C VAL A 250 11.31 9.30 3.38
N TYR A 251 12.21 8.47 3.88
CA TYR A 251 12.84 8.63 5.20
C TYR A 251 14.23 9.23 5.08
N ASN A 252 15.05 8.71 4.15
CA ASN A 252 16.38 9.26 3.83
C ASN A 252 16.58 9.29 2.32
N MET A 253 17.30 10.32 1.85
CA MET A 253 17.86 10.38 0.50
C MET A 253 19.32 9.91 0.53
N SER A 254 19.78 9.34 -0.58
CA SER A 254 21.18 8.90 -0.73
C SER A 254 22.15 10.09 -0.65
N ASN A 255 23.21 9.92 0.14
CA ASN A 255 24.29 10.90 0.20
C ASN A 255 25.32 10.75 -0.93
N SER A 256 25.28 9.63 -1.66
CA SER A 256 26.25 9.29 -2.70
C SER A 256 25.70 9.38 -4.12
N ILE A 257 24.39 9.28 -4.28
CA ILE A 257 23.72 9.33 -5.57
C ILE A 257 22.60 10.36 -5.49
N ASP A 258 22.72 11.41 -6.28
CA ASP A 258 21.74 12.50 -6.29
C ASP A 258 20.39 12.03 -6.82
N GLY A 259 19.33 12.42 -6.15
CA GLY A 259 17.94 12.05 -6.50
C GLY A 259 17.50 10.63 -6.09
N LEU A 260 18.41 9.77 -5.63
CA LEU A 260 18.08 8.42 -5.20
C LEU A 260 17.49 8.41 -3.79
N VAL A 261 16.33 7.75 -3.62
CA VAL A 261 15.79 7.43 -2.30
C VAL A 261 16.63 6.32 -1.68
N GLU A 262 17.28 6.61 -0.55
CA GLU A 262 18.03 5.61 0.21
C GLU A 262 17.09 4.70 1.00
N THR A 263 16.18 5.32 1.78
CA THR A 263 15.32 4.61 2.73
C THR A 263 13.91 5.19 2.70
N SER A 264 12.91 4.33 2.65
CA SER A 264 11.49 4.70 2.64
C SER A 264 10.63 3.67 3.37
N ASN A 265 9.42 4.08 3.73
CA ASN A 265 8.39 3.19 4.23
C ASN A 265 7.04 3.52 3.60
N ASN A 266 6.26 2.50 3.29
CA ASN A 266 4.88 2.61 2.85
C ASN A 266 3.96 1.95 3.87
N LEU A 267 3.07 2.74 4.51
CA LEU A 267 1.96 2.21 5.31
C LEU A 267 0.87 1.77 4.34
N ALA A 268 0.97 0.50 3.90
CA ALA A 268 0.33 -0.01 2.70
C ALA A 268 -1.14 -0.42 2.90
N ASN A 269 -1.43 -1.03 4.04
CA ASN A 269 -2.78 -1.56 4.30
C ASN A 269 -3.13 -1.42 5.76
N ILE A 270 -4.39 -1.12 6.04
CA ILE A 270 -4.97 -1.17 7.37
C ILE A 270 -6.40 -1.70 7.27
N GLN A 271 -6.67 -2.73 8.07
CA GLN A 271 -8.01 -3.31 8.23
C GLN A 271 -8.31 -3.45 9.71
N PHE A 272 -9.42 -2.91 10.15
CA PHE A 272 -9.97 -3.15 11.47
C PHE A 272 -11.42 -3.54 11.34
N LYS A 273 -11.71 -4.77 11.65
CA LYS A 273 -13.06 -5.34 11.59
C LYS A 273 -13.20 -6.51 12.56
N ASP A 274 -14.39 -6.73 13.10
CA ASP A 274 -14.72 -7.87 13.97
C ASP A 274 -13.71 -8.08 15.12
N SER A 275 -13.28 -6.97 15.75
CA SER A 275 -12.26 -6.92 16.81
C SER A 275 -10.81 -7.15 16.39
N GLU A 276 -10.54 -7.43 15.16
CA GLU A 276 -9.19 -7.73 14.67
C GLU A 276 -8.59 -6.58 13.86
N LEU A 277 -7.36 -6.20 14.19
CA LEU A 277 -6.56 -5.23 13.46
C LEU A 277 -5.49 -5.97 12.67
N LEU A 278 -5.38 -5.64 11.41
CA LEU A 278 -4.25 -5.97 10.56
C LEU A 278 -3.73 -4.67 9.91
N LEU A 279 -2.45 -4.40 10.09
CA LEU A 279 -1.76 -3.29 9.44
C LEU A 279 -0.47 -3.81 8.82
N THR A 280 -0.16 -3.36 7.60
CA THR A 280 1.06 -3.77 6.92
C THR A 280 1.85 -2.56 6.42
N CYS A 281 3.16 -2.61 6.61
CA CYS A 281 4.12 -1.66 6.05
C CYS A 281 5.14 -2.40 5.20
N LEU A 282 5.69 -1.70 4.21
CA LEU A 282 6.85 -2.13 3.45
C LEU A 282 7.95 -1.08 3.59
N THR A 283 8.99 -1.43 4.33
CA THR A 283 10.21 -0.63 4.45
C THR A 283 11.20 -1.07 3.38
N ARG A 284 11.82 -0.11 2.68
CA ARG A 284 12.83 -0.35 1.65
C ARG A 284 14.07 0.49 1.94
N SER A 285 15.26 -0.06 1.64
CA SER A 285 16.50 0.70 1.68
C SER A 285 17.59 0.06 0.82
N SER A 286 18.44 0.89 0.21
CA SER A 286 19.69 0.46 -0.41
C SER A 286 20.81 0.23 0.60
N ILE A 287 20.60 0.59 1.88
CA ILE A 287 21.56 0.42 2.99
C ILE A 287 20.92 -0.44 4.07
N GLU A 288 21.57 -1.59 4.37
CA GLU A 288 21.05 -2.59 5.32
C GLU A 288 20.83 -2.00 6.72
N ILE A 289 21.78 -1.21 7.23
CA ILE A 289 21.68 -0.60 8.57
C ILE A 289 20.47 0.34 8.64
N SER A 290 20.31 1.23 7.66
CA SER A 290 19.17 2.18 7.61
C SER A 290 17.82 1.45 7.50
N LYS A 291 17.79 0.34 6.76
CA LYS A 291 16.61 -0.53 6.65
C LYS A 291 16.21 -1.10 8.00
N MET A 292 17.19 -1.65 8.73
CA MET A 292 16.98 -2.22 10.06
C MET A 292 16.55 -1.16 11.08
N GLU A 293 17.20 -0.01 11.11
CA GLU A 293 16.87 1.10 12.03
C GLU A 293 15.43 1.60 11.83
N LEU A 294 15.01 1.77 10.58
CA LEU A 294 13.65 2.21 10.30
C LEU A 294 12.61 1.15 10.67
N SER A 295 12.88 -0.12 10.38
CA SER A 295 11.98 -1.22 10.75
C SER A 295 11.88 -1.40 12.27
N GLU A 296 12.99 -1.24 13.00
CA GLU A 296 13.01 -1.25 14.45
C GLU A 296 12.21 -0.06 15.04
N LYS A 297 12.38 1.13 14.47
CA LYS A 297 11.60 2.32 14.87
C LYS A 297 10.10 2.06 14.73
N ILE A 298 9.64 1.52 13.60
CA ILE A 298 8.24 1.17 13.37
C ILE A 298 7.79 0.09 14.37
N SER A 299 8.58 -0.96 14.53
CA SER A 299 8.30 -2.05 15.47
C SER A 299 8.12 -1.54 16.90
N ASN A 300 8.98 -0.63 17.34
CA ASN A 300 8.95 -0.06 18.69
C ASN A 300 7.68 0.79 18.95
N ILE A 301 7.11 1.45 17.93
CA ILE A 301 5.86 2.21 18.07
C ILE A 301 4.73 1.26 18.48
N PHE A 302 4.57 0.15 17.79
CA PHE A 302 3.45 -0.76 17.99
C PHE A 302 3.66 -1.75 19.14
N THR A 303 4.89 -2.22 19.37
CA THR A 303 5.18 -3.12 20.50
C THR A 303 5.02 -2.42 21.86
N LYS A 304 5.35 -1.13 21.96
CA LYS A 304 5.13 -0.32 23.17
C LYS A 304 3.68 -0.26 23.62
N ILE A 305 2.73 -0.39 22.69
CA ILE A 305 1.29 -0.42 22.97
C ILE A 305 0.72 -1.85 22.99
N GLY A 306 1.60 -2.88 22.97
CA GLY A 306 1.23 -4.28 23.15
C GLY A 306 0.78 -5.01 21.87
N TYR A 307 0.98 -4.43 20.68
CA TYR A 307 0.60 -5.09 19.42
C TYR A 307 1.64 -6.13 19.01
N LYS A 308 1.18 -7.16 18.28
CA LYS A 308 2.02 -8.23 17.75
C LYS A 308 2.62 -7.83 16.43
N LEU A 309 3.89 -8.18 16.21
CA LEU A 309 4.59 -7.94 14.95
C LEU A 309 5.14 -9.24 14.34
N SER A 310 5.18 -9.26 13.01
CA SER A 310 5.91 -10.21 12.20
C SER A 310 6.74 -9.44 11.18
N LEU A 311 8.00 -9.81 11.01
CA LEU A 311 8.93 -9.21 10.06
C LEU A 311 9.36 -10.28 9.06
N ILE A 312 9.29 -9.95 7.76
CA ILE A 312 9.80 -10.79 6.68
C ILE A 312 10.80 -9.95 5.88
N HIS A 313 12.05 -10.38 5.85
CA HIS A 313 13.11 -9.75 5.07
C HIS A 313 13.00 -10.18 3.61
N ILE A 314 13.05 -9.21 2.71
CA ILE A 314 12.98 -9.38 1.26
C ILE A 314 14.30 -8.94 0.64
#